data_055bc8c1d2b51ab0651554cddb8b53de
#
_entry.id   055bc8c1d2b51ab0651554cddb8b53de
#
_cell.length_a   1.000
_cell.length_b   1.000
_cell.length_c   1.000
_cell.angle_alpha   90.00
_cell.angle_beta   90.00
_cell.angle_gamma   90.00
#
_symmetry.space_group_name_H-M   'P 1'
#
loop_
_entity.id
_entity.type
_entity.pdbx_description
1 polymer ?
#
loop_
_entity_poly.entity_id
_entity_poly.type
_entity_poly.pdbx_seq_one_letter_code
_entity_poly.pdbx_strand_id
1 'polypeptide(L)'
;MPTSARIILTDVDGVLLEWERHFTKWMQLRSYFNEHGIRNYPYKLVDTGQDDYEMANRFGVSKDVIRQEIREFNRSAWMGTQRPMLESQTWVKLLHAEGWTFVPITSQTSDIPGQALRKKRLGELFGEHVFSNYHILGTGADKDSALANFHDTGLYWVEDKPKNALAGLSYGLKPILIDH
;
A
#
# COMPACT_ATOMS: atom_id res chain seq x y z
N MET A 1 -8.91 -34.92 5.35
CA MET A 1 -7.89 -34.12 4.61
C MET A 1 -7.67 -32.85 5.41
N PRO A 2 -6.44 -32.44 5.72
CA PRO A 2 -6.25 -31.14 6.34
C PRO A 2 -6.80 -30.10 5.38
N THR A 3 -7.72 -29.27 5.84
CA THR A 3 -8.20 -28.09 5.11
C THR A 3 -6.99 -27.21 4.87
N SER A 4 -6.55 -27.09 3.60
CA SER A 4 -5.50 -26.13 3.26
C SER A 4 -5.89 -24.77 3.83
N ALA A 5 -4.97 -24.14 4.57
CA ALA A 5 -5.22 -22.85 5.15
C ALA A 5 -5.68 -21.88 4.04
N ARG A 6 -6.88 -21.31 4.19
CA ARG A 6 -7.44 -20.34 3.26
C ARG A 6 -6.79 -18.98 3.52
N ILE A 7 -5.63 -18.76 2.94
CA ILE A 7 -4.84 -17.55 3.12
C ILE A 7 -4.71 -16.82 1.79
N ILE A 8 -4.89 -15.51 1.82
CA ILE A 8 -4.64 -14.60 0.71
C ILE A 8 -3.54 -13.62 1.15
N LEU A 9 -2.43 -13.57 0.42
CA LEU A 9 -1.43 -12.53 0.56
C LEU A 9 -1.92 -11.30 -0.21
N THR A 10 -1.80 -10.11 0.37
CA THR A 10 -2.35 -8.90 -0.25
C THR A 10 -1.44 -7.69 -0.05
N ASP A 11 -1.27 -6.87 -1.08
CA ASP A 11 -0.83 -5.50 -0.86
C ASP A 11 -1.93 -4.71 -0.13
N VAL A 12 -1.59 -3.53 0.33
CA VAL A 12 -2.50 -2.63 1.03
C VAL A 12 -2.79 -1.39 0.18
N ASP A 13 -1.74 -0.71 -0.27
CA ASP A 13 -1.85 0.54 -1.00
C ASP A 13 -2.22 0.27 -2.47
N GLY A 14 -3.34 0.82 -2.94
CA GLY A 14 -3.88 0.53 -4.28
C GLY A 14 -4.71 -0.77 -4.35
N VAL A 15 -4.67 -1.63 -3.34
CA VAL A 15 -5.48 -2.87 -3.30
C VAL A 15 -6.60 -2.76 -2.25
N LEU A 16 -6.26 -2.43 -1.03
CA LEU A 16 -7.21 -2.30 0.08
C LEU A 16 -7.54 -0.85 0.40
N LEU A 17 -6.56 0.05 0.30
CA LEU A 17 -6.66 1.45 0.69
C LEU A 17 -6.29 2.40 -0.45
N GLU A 18 -7.00 3.53 -0.56
CA GLU A 18 -6.76 4.62 -1.52
C GLU A 18 -5.53 5.47 -1.11
N TRP A 19 -4.34 4.86 -1.04
CA TRP A 19 -3.13 5.56 -0.60
C TRP A 19 -2.81 6.78 -1.48
N GLU A 20 -2.82 6.59 -2.79
CA GLU A 20 -2.48 7.62 -3.78
C GLU A 20 -3.37 8.85 -3.66
N ARG A 21 -4.70 8.65 -3.55
CA ARG A 21 -5.64 9.75 -3.37
C ARG A 21 -5.34 10.56 -2.10
N HIS A 22 -5.02 9.87 -1.00
CA HIS A 22 -4.68 10.52 0.26
C HIS A 22 -3.33 11.22 0.21
N PHE A 23 -2.34 10.61 -0.43
CA PHE A 23 -1.03 11.23 -0.66
C PHE A 23 -1.15 12.48 -1.55
N THR A 24 -1.91 12.40 -2.64
CA THR A 24 -2.18 13.57 -3.49
C THR A 24 -2.79 14.72 -2.70
N LYS A 25 -3.77 14.43 -1.84
CA LYS A 25 -4.37 15.45 -0.97
C LYS A 25 -3.38 16.01 0.05
N TRP A 26 -2.54 15.16 0.62
CA TRP A 26 -1.44 15.57 1.48
C TRP A 26 -0.53 16.57 0.77
N MET A 27 -0.05 16.24 -0.41
CA MET A 27 0.81 17.11 -1.21
C MET A 27 0.15 18.45 -1.53
N GLN A 28 -1.13 18.44 -1.87
CA GLN A 28 -1.90 19.66 -2.15
C GLN A 28 -2.09 20.58 -0.93
N LEU A 29 -2.00 20.05 0.27
CA LEU A 29 -2.10 20.82 1.52
C LEU A 29 -0.73 21.24 2.07
N ARG A 30 0.36 20.67 1.55
CA ARG A 30 1.72 21.01 1.98
C ARG A 30 2.17 22.29 1.35
N SER A 31 2.79 23.14 2.16
CA SER A 31 3.64 24.22 1.67
C SER A 31 5.10 23.86 1.89
N TYR A 32 5.95 24.24 0.98
CA TYR A 32 7.39 24.06 1.12
C TYR A 32 8.13 25.37 0.87
N PHE A 33 9.32 25.48 1.41
CA PHE A 33 10.22 26.60 1.10
C PHE A 33 11.17 26.15 0.00
N ASN A 34 11.26 26.94 -1.07
CA ASN A 34 12.25 26.68 -2.11
C ASN A 34 13.67 27.03 -1.62
N GLU A 35 14.68 26.80 -2.44
CA GLU A 35 16.10 27.09 -2.17
C GLU A 35 16.38 28.58 -1.85
N HIS A 36 15.47 29.47 -2.22
CA HIS A 36 15.56 30.91 -1.92
C HIS A 36 14.75 31.31 -0.67
N GLY A 37 14.25 30.34 0.12
CA GLY A 37 13.44 30.60 1.31
C GLY A 37 12.05 31.17 1.02
N ILE A 38 11.59 31.12 -0.24
CA ILE A 38 10.25 31.55 -0.63
C ILE A 38 9.28 30.39 -0.41
N ARG A 39 8.19 30.68 0.30
CA ARG A 39 7.12 29.70 0.55
C ARG A 39 6.29 29.48 -0.71
N ASN A 40 6.35 28.28 -1.26
CA ASN A 40 5.54 27.86 -2.40
C ASN A 40 4.31 27.08 -1.93
N TYR A 41 3.20 27.24 -2.62
CA TYR A 41 1.90 26.58 -2.40
C TYR A 41 1.31 26.14 -3.72
N PRO A 42 0.48 25.14 -3.66
CA PRO A 42 0.69 23.79 -3.21
C PRO A 42 1.40 23.00 -4.31
N TYR A 43 1.89 21.82 -4.01
CA TYR A 43 2.29 20.90 -5.08
C TYR A 43 1.10 20.63 -6.01
N LYS A 44 1.30 20.83 -7.29
CA LYS A 44 0.26 20.59 -8.30
C LYS A 44 0.54 19.30 -9.03
N LEU A 45 -0.52 18.54 -9.32
CA LEU A 45 -0.40 17.42 -10.24
C LEU A 45 -0.08 17.95 -11.64
N VAL A 46 0.88 17.28 -12.28
CA VAL A 46 1.19 17.43 -13.69
C VAL A 46 0.48 16.30 -14.42
N ASP A 47 -0.11 16.57 -15.57
CA ASP A 47 -0.72 15.51 -16.38
C ASP A 47 0.40 14.70 -17.05
N THR A 48 0.64 13.50 -16.54
CA THR A 48 1.65 12.55 -17.04
C THR A 48 1.02 11.30 -17.65
N GLY A 49 -0.33 11.26 -17.76
CA GLY A 49 -1.08 10.08 -18.17
C GLY A 49 -1.44 9.15 -17.00
N GLN A 50 -2.39 8.25 -17.25
CA GLN A 50 -2.93 7.35 -16.21
C GLN A 50 -1.95 6.27 -15.77
N ASP A 51 -0.99 5.89 -16.62
CA ASP A 51 -0.06 4.79 -16.39
C ASP A 51 1.25 5.19 -15.68
N ASP A 52 1.40 6.47 -15.30
CA ASP A 52 2.62 6.93 -14.63
C ASP A 52 2.54 6.71 -13.12
N TYR A 53 3.10 5.60 -12.65
CA TYR A 53 3.21 5.25 -11.23
C TYR A 53 4.33 6.02 -10.51
N GLU A 54 5.15 6.81 -11.22
CA GLU A 54 6.25 7.57 -10.60
C GLU A 54 5.73 8.90 -10.05
N MET A 55 5.50 8.96 -8.76
CA MET A 55 4.98 10.16 -8.07
C MET A 55 5.85 11.41 -8.30
N ALA A 56 7.15 11.26 -8.52
CA ALA A 56 8.03 12.39 -8.83
C ALA A 56 7.61 13.09 -10.13
N ASN A 57 7.28 12.32 -11.16
CA ASN A 57 6.81 12.85 -12.44
C ASN A 57 5.44 13.51 -12.27
N ARG A 58 4.53 12.83 -11.56
CA ARG A 58 3.15 13.32 -11.35
C ARG A 58 3.08 14.67 -10.61
N PHE A 59 4.05 14.97 -9.77
CA PHE A 59 4.14 16.26 -9.08
C PHE A 59 5.20 17.20 -9.67
N GLY A 60 5.93 16.78 -10.70
CA GLY A 60 6.98 17.59 -11.33
C GLY A 60 8.10 17.97 -10.36
N VAL A 61 8.46 17.08 -9.44
CA VAL A 61 9.51 17.30 -8.44
C VAL A 61 10.64 16.28 -8.55
N SER A 62 11.77 16.55 -7.90
CA SER A 62 12.86 15.56 -7.87
C SER A 62 12.48 14.31 -7.09
N LYS A 63 13.15 13.18 -7.42
CA LYS A 63 12.97 11.92 -6.70
C LYS A 63 13.29 12.02 -5.20
N ASP A 64 14.20 12.88 -4.82
CA ASP A 64 14.56 13.05 -3.41
C ASP A 64 13.46 13.80 -2.64
N VAL A 65 12.89 14.84 -3.24
CA VAL A 65 11.74 15.55 -2.66
C VAL A 65 10.56 14.61 -2.47
N ILE A 66 10.17 13.89 -3.52
CA ILE A 66 9.01 13.00 -3.42
C ILE A 66 9.23 11.86 -2.41
N ARG A 67 10.44 11.28 -2.35
CA ARG A 67 10.79 10.26 -1.36
C ARG A 67 10.71 10.78 0.08
N GLN A 68 11.09 12.03 0.30
CA GLN A 68 10.96 12.66 1.60
C GLN A 68 9.48 12.86 1.96
N GLU A 69 8.66 13.40 1.06
CA GLU A 69 7.23 13.61 1.29
C GLU A 69 6.49 12.28 1.52
N ILE A 70 6.81 11.22 0.78
CA ILE A 70 6.25 9.89 0.99
C ILE A 70 6.60 9.38 2.40
N ARG A 71 7.85 9.54 2.85
CA ARG A 71 8.25 9.13 4.21
C ARG A 71 7.50 9.92 5.29
N GLU A 72 7.36 11.24 5.12
CA GLU A 72 6.61 12.08 6.06
C GLU A 72 5.13 11.70 6.10
N PHE A 73 4.52 11.47 4.94
CA PHE A 73 3.13 11.01 4.84
C PHE A 73 2.94 9.66 5.52
N ASN A 74 3.78 8.69 5.22
CA ASN A 74 3.64 7.30 5.71
C ASN A 74 3.80 7.15 7.23
N ARG A 75 4.36 8.13 7.92
CA ARG A 75 4.45 8.17 9.39
C ARG A 75 3.53 9.21 10.04
N SER A 76 2.71 9.87 9.25
CA SER A 76 1.77 10.87 9.76
C SER A 76 0.45 10.25 10.23
N ALA A 77 -0.37 11.04 10.93
CA ALA A 77 -1.72 10.67 11.35
C ALA A 77 -2.65 10.32 10.17
N TRP A 78 -2.30 10.72 8.94
CA TRP A 78 -3.06 10.37 7.73
C TRP A 78 -3.14 8.86 7.49
N MET A 79 -2.19 8.09 7.99
CA MET A 79 -2.25 6.62 7.91
C MET A 79 -3.48 6.04 8.61
N GLY A 80 -3.96 6.70 9.65
CA GLY A 80 -5.18 6.30 10.38
C GLY A 80 -6.49 6.76 9.75
N THR A 81 -6.46 7.49 8.62
CA THR A 81 -7.66 8.09 8.01
C THR A 81 -7.92 7.65 6.56
N GLN A 82 -7.07 6.80 6.01
CA GLN A 82 -7.19 6.35 4.62
C GLN A 82 -8.53 5.66 4.37
N ARG A 83 -9.08 5.90 3.16
CA ARG A 83 -10.32 5.26 2.73
C ARG A 83 -10.04 3.89 2.14
N PRO A 84 -11.01 2.97 2.21
CA PRO A 84 -10.91 1.72 1.50
C PRO A 84 -11.03 1.97 -0.01
N MET A 85 -10.36 1.13 -0.81
CA MET A 85 -10.64 1.03 -2.24
C MET A 85 -12.10 0.64 -2.47
N LEU A 86 -12.63 1.06 -3.61
CA LEU A 86 -14.02 0.75 -3.98
C LEU A 86 -14.25 -0.77 -3.87
N GLU A 87 -15.34 -1.15 -3.22
CA GLU A 87 -15.76 -2.54 -2.98
C GLU A 87 -14.80 -3.42 -2.16
N SER A 88 -13.56 -2.98 -1.86
CA SER A 88 -12.61 -3.80 -1.10
C SER A 88 -13.18 -4.27 0.24
N GLN A 89 -13.93 -3.43 0.95
CA GLN A 89 -14.57 -3.81 2.21
C GLN A 89 -15.60 -4.94 2.03
N THR A 90 -16.38 -4.89 0.96
CA THR A 90 -17.39 -5.89 0.67
C THR A 90 -16.74 -7.24 0.40
N TRP A 91 -15.79 -7.27 -0.53
CA TRP A 91 -15.15 -8.53 -0.94
C TRP A 91 -14.30 -9.15 0.16
N VAL A 92 -13.54 -8.35 0.91
CA VAL A 92 -12.73 -8.86 2.02
C VAL A 92 -13.62 -9.47 3.12
N LYS A 93 -14.73 -8.81 3.47
CA LYS A 93 -15.66 -9.33 4.48
C LYS A 93 -16.38 -10.61 4.02
N LEU A 94 -16.78 -10.67 2.76
CA LEU A 94 -17.40 -11.88 2.18
C LEU A 94 -16.43 -13.05 2.21
N LEU A 95 -15.22 -12.87 1.72
CA LEU A 95 -14.18 -13.91 1.72
C LEU A 95 -13.84 -14.36 3.15
N HIS A 96 -13.74 -13.40 4.08
CA HIS A 96 -13.50 -13.75 5.49
C HIS A 96 -14.63 -14.57 6.10
N ALA A 97 -15.89 -14.24 5.79
CA ALA A 97 -17.04 -15.04 6.22
C ALA A 97 -17.02 -16.47 5.67
N GLU A 98 -16.38 -16.70 4.52
CA GLU A 98 -16.12 -18.02 3.95
C GLU A 98 -14.88 -18.72 4.54
N GLY A 99 -14.21 -18.10 5.53
CA GLY A 99 -13.06 -18.65 6.25
C GLY A 99 -11.71 -18.29 5.67
N TRP A 100 -11.61 -17.28 4.79
CA TRP A 100 -10.33 -16.76 4.33
C TRP A 100 -9.72 -15.79 5.36
N THR A 101 -8.41 -15.85 5.49
CA THR A 101 -7.60 -14.91 6.29
C THR A 101 -6.64 -14.18 5.36
N PHE A 102 -6.38 -12.91 5.63
CA PHE A 102 -5.50 -12.08 4.80
C PHE A 102 -4.17 -11.82 5.51
N VAL A 103 -3.08 -11.88 4.75
CA VAL A 103 -1.74 -11.52 5.22
C VAL A 103 -1.27 -10.29 4.44
N PRO A 104 -1.29 -9.10 5.05
CA PRO A 104 -0.83 -7.89 4.40
C PRO A 104 0.70 -7.87 4.23
N ILE A 105 1.17 -7.57 3.01
CA ILE A 105 2.57 -7.35 2.66
C ILE A 105 2.67 -5.99 1.99
N THR A 106 3.12 -4.97 2.70
CA THR A 106 3.10 -3.57 2.24
C THR A 106 4.38 -2.82 2.56
N SER A 107 4.85 -2.00 1.62
CA SER A 107 6.04 -1.14 1.77
C SER A 107 5.62 0.25 2.22
N GLN A 108 5.52 0.47 3.53
CA GLN A 108 5.02 1.70 4.11
C GLN A 108 6.11 2.48 4.85
N THR A 109 6.51 2.01 6.02
CA THR A 109 7.46 2.69 6.91
C THR A 109 8.07 1.74 7.92
N SER A 110 9.28 2.05 8.40
CA SER A 110 9.89 1.40 9.57
C SER A 110 9.50 2.07 10.89
N ASP A 111 8.75 3.17 10.86
CA ASP A 111 8.26 3.89 12.04
C ASP A 111 7.14 3.10 12.74
N ILE A 112 7.37 2.71 13.99
CA ILE A 112 6.42 1.86 14.74
C ILE A 112 5.05 2.53 14.95
N PRO A 113 4.95 3.81 15.34
CA PRO A 113 3.65 4.50 15.40
C PRO A 113 2.91 4.51 14.07
N GLY A 114 3.61 4.78 12.96
CA GLY A 114 3.01 4.75 11.61
C GLY A 114 2.47 3.37 11.23
N GLN A 115 3.20 2.31 11.56
CA GLN A 115 2.72 0.93 11.37
C GLN A 115 1.49 0.61 12.22
N ALA A 116 1.47 1.08 13.48
CA ALA A 116 0.33 0.88 14.38
C ALA A 116 -0.94 1.57 13.85
N LEU A 117 -0.82 2.79 13.32
CA LEU A 117 -1.93 3.50 12.68
C LEU A 117 -2.48 2.74 11.46
N ARG A 118 -1.61 2.17 10.63
CA ARG A 118 -2.01 1.36 9.48
C ARG A 118 -2.77 0.11 9.91
N LYS A 119 -2.24 -0.65 10.87
CA LYS A 119 -2.90 -1.86 11.41
C LYS A 119 -4.26 -1.53 12.01
N LYS A 120 -4.33 -0.48 12.84
CA LYS A 120 -5.57 0.00 13.42
C LYS A 120 -6.59 0.35 12.33
N ARG A 121 -6.18 1.08 11.29
CA ARG A 121 -7.06 1.47 10.19
C ARG A 121 -7.61 0.28 9.43
N LEU A 122 -6.78 -0.71 9.14
CA LEU A 122 -7.23 -1.95 8.50
C LEU A 122 -8.25 -2.68 9.38
N GLY A 123 -8.00 -2.81 10.68
CA GLY A 123 -8.94 -3.43 11.62
C GLY A 123 -10.28 -2.69 11.69
N GLU A 124 -10.28 -1.34 11.74
CA GLU A 124 -11.50 -0.52 11.73
C GLU A 124 -12.35 -0.71 10.47
N LEU A 125 -11.70 -0.81 9.30
CA LEU A 125 -12.41 -0.89 8.03
C LEU A 125 -12.91 -2.30 7.71
N PHE A 126 -12.10 -3.31 7.98
CA PHE A 126 -12.33 -4.68 7.52
C PHE A 126 -12.68 -5.65 8.64
N GLY A 127 -12.27 -5.36 9.87
CA GLY A 127 -12.39 -6.22 11.05
C GLY A 127 -11.04 -6.66 11.59
N GLU A 128 -10.87 -6.66 12.92
CA GLU A 128 -9.59 -6.95 13.58
C GLU A 128 -9.08 -8.38 13.32
N HIS A 129 -9.98 -9.34 13.14
CA HIS A 129 -9.64 -10.75 12.95
C HIS A 129 -9.44 -11.17 11.48
N VAL A 130 -9.65 -10.23 10.54
CA VAL A 130 -9.49 -10.49 9.10
C VAL A 130 -8.04 -10.72 8.74
N PHE A 131 -7.15 -10.01 9.42
CA PHE A 131 -5.72 -9.96 9.09
C PHE A 131 -4.86 -10.70 10.11
N SER A 132 -3.80 -11.35 9.61
CA SER A 132 -2.77 -11.97 10.43
C SER A 132 -1.38 -11.69 9.85
N ASN A 133 -0.35 -11.85 10.67
CA ASN A 133 1.05 -11.83 10.21
C ASN A 133 1.42 -10.66 9.28
N TYR A 134 1.13 -9.44 9.70
CA TYR A 134 1.46 -8.24 8.95
C TYR A 134 2.96 -8.14 8.60
N HIS A 135 3.30 -8.03 7.33
CA HIS A 135 4.62 -7.70 6.82
C HIS A 135 4.65 -6.25 6.37
N ILE A 136 4.94 -5.33 7.28
CA ILE A 136 5.06 -3.90 6.97
C ILE A 136 6.54 -3.56 6.83
N LEU A 137 6.94 -3.27 5.61
CA LEU A 137 8.31 -2.99 5.21
C LEU A 137 8.58 -1.48 5.21
N GLY A 138 9.86 -1.10 5.19
CA GLY A 138 10.26 0.29 5.05
C GLY A 138 9.75 0.93 3.76
N THR A 139 9.66 2.25 3.71
CA THR A 139 9.20 3.00 2.53
C THR A 139 10.02 2.64 1.29
N GLY A 140 9.35 2.14 0.25
CA GLY A 140 9.97 1.77 -1.02
C GLY A 140 10.82 0.50 -0.97
N ALA A 141 10.75 -0.28 0.11
CA ALA A 141 11.43 -1.58 0.16
C ALA A 141 10.79 -2.59 -0.79
N ASP A 142 11.60 -3.43 -1.40
CA ASP A 142 11.12 -4.57 -2.20
C ASP A 142 10.41 -5.58 -1.31
N LYS A 143 9.42 -6.27 -1.87
CA LYS A 143 8.59 -7.25 -1.14
C LYS A 143 9.18 -8.66 -1.16
N ASP A 144 10.28 -8.88 -1.88
CA ASP A 144 10.90 -10.19 -2.12
C ASP A 144 11.16 -10.98 -0.83
N SER A 145 11.76 -10.32 0.19
CA SER A 145 12.06 -10.97 1.47
C SER A 145 10.81 -11.43 2.22
N ALA A 146 9.69 -10.73 2.08
CA ALA A 146 8.43 -11.11 2.68
C ALA A 146 7.75 -12.24 1.88
N LEU A 147 7.76 -12.15 0.53
CA LEU A 147 7.20 -13.16 -0.36
C LEU A 147 7.96 -14.49 -0.28
N ALA A 148 9.28 -14.45 -0.06
CA ALA A 148 10.10 -15.64 0.13
C ALA A 148 9.64 -16.55 1.30
N ASN A 149 9.01 -15.98 2.33
CA ASN A 149 8.44 -16.78 3.43
C ASN A 149 7.25 -17.66 2.98
N PHE A 150 6.71 -17.42 1.81
CA PHE A 150 5.57 -18.13 1.23
C PHE A 150 5.95 -18.89 -0.06
N HIS A 151 7.25 -19.15 -0.25
CA HIS A 151 7.76 -19.85 -1.44
C HIS A 151 7.06 -21.20 -1.62
N ASP A 152 6.66 -21.48 -2.87
CA ASP A 152 6.01 -22.73 -3.31
C ASP A 152 4.70 -23.11 -2.57
N THR A 153 4.08 -22.16 -1.88
CA THR A 153 2.79 -22.42 -1.20
C THR A 153 1.60 -22.43 -2.14
N GLY A 154 1.71 -21.84 -3.33
CA GLY A 154 0.61 -21.68 -4.27
C GLY A 154 -0.51 -20.76 -3.77
N LEU A 155 -0.26 -19.94 -2.75
CA LEU A 155 -1.23 -18.96 -2.24
C LEU A 155 -1.50 -17.85 -3.26
N TYR A 156 -2.65 -17.22 -3.18
CA TYR A 156 -2.95 -16.02 -3.96
C TYR A 156 -2.14 -14.83 -3.43
N TRP A 157 -1.61 -14.03 -4.36
CA TRP A 157 -0.93 -12.76 -4.10
C TRP A 157 -1.64 -11.64 -4.86
N VAL A 158 -2.34 -10.74 -4.14
CA VAL A 158 -3.11 -9.63 -4.72
C VAL A 158 -2.29 -8.36 -4.68
N GLU A 159 -2.12 -7.71 -5.84
CA GLU A 159 -1.21 -6.57 -6.05
C GLU A 159 -1.75 -5.66 -7.15
N ASP A 160 -1.49 -4.34 -7.07
CA ASP A 160 -1.83 -3.35 -8.11
C ASP A 160 -0.68 -3.07 -9.08
N LYS A 161 0.57 -3.36 -8.70
CA LYS A 161 1.75 -3.09 -9.54
C LYS A 161 2.21 -4.33 -10.28
N PRO A 162 2.23 -4.30 -11.64
CA PRO A 162 2.64 -5.45 -12.43
C PRO A 162 4.00 -6.04 -12.04
N LYS A 163 4.99 -5.18 -11.73
CA LYS A 163 6.32 -5.62 -11.29
C LYS A 163 6.25 -6.50 -10.04
N ASN A 164 5.46 -6.09 -9.04
CA ASN A 164 5.34 -6.82 -7.79
C ASN A 164 4.47 -8.07 -7.93
N ALA A 165 3.45 -8.02 -8.79
CA ALA A 165 2.66 -9.22 -9.12
C ALA A 165 3.56 -10.29 -9.76
N LEU A 166 4.41 -9.91 -10.73
CA LEU A 166 5.38 -10.81 -11.35
C LEU A 166 6.42 -11.36 -10.37
N ALA A 167 6.86 -10.56 -9.37
CA ALA A 167 7.72 -11.07 -8.31
C ALA A 167 7.08 -12.25 -7.57
N GLY A 168 5.76 -12.20 -7.31
CA GLY A 168 5.03 -13.31 -6.70
C GLY A 168 5.14 -14.62 -7.49
N LEU A 169 5.14 -14.56 -8.83
CA LEU A 169 5.33 -15.77 -9.66
C LEU A 169 6.69 -16.44 -9.40
N SER A 170 7.74 -15.65 -9.19
CA SER A 170 9.09 -16.17 -8.93
C SER A 170 9.16 -16.95 -7.60
N TYR A 171 8.20 -16.74 -6.71
CA TYR A 171 8.05 -17.45 -5.44
C TYR A 171 6.97 -18.54 -5.48
N GLY A 172 6.49 -18.94 -6.67
CA GLY A 172 5.48 -20.00 -6.80
C GLY A 172 4.09 -19.60 -6.30
N LEU A 173 3.80 -18.30 -6.20
CA LEU A 173 2.50 -17.77 -5.82
C LEU A 173 1.58 -17.61 -7.05
N LYS A 174 0.29 -17.40 -6.80
CA LYS A 174 -0.73 -17.13 -7.83
C LYS A 174 -1.08 -15.63 -7.79
N PRO A 175 -0.44 -14.79 -8.61
CA PRO A 175 -0.72 -13.36 -8.58
C PRO A 175 -2.09 -13.05 -9.16
N ILE A 176 -2.74 -12.08 -8.54
CA ILE A 176 -3.95 -11.40 -9.01
C ILE A 176 -3.59 -9.92 -9.11
N LEU A 177 -3.60 -9.40 -10.32
CA LEU A 177 -3.38 -7.97 -10.56
C LEU A 177 -4.71 -7.24 -10.48
N ILE A 178 -4.78 -6.21 -9.64
CA ILE A 178 -5.89 -5.27 -9.60
C ILE A 178 -5.58 -4.12 -10.56
N ASP A 179 -6.43 -3.91 -11.53
CA ASP A 179 -6.35 -2.80 -12.48
C ASP A 179 -7.32 -1.69 -12.05
N HIS A 180 -6.89 -0.41 -12.15
CA HIS A 180 -7.64 0.78 -11.70
C HIS A 180 -7.95 1.72 -12.85
#